data_51ea60aeefc98c77b074bda6bfb355b3
#
_entry.id   51ea60aeefc98c77b074bda6bfb355b3
#
_cell.length_a   1.000
_cell.length_b   1.000
_cell.length_c   1.000
_cell.angle_alpha   90.00
_cell.angle_beta   90.00
_cell.angle_gamma   90.00
#
_symmetry.space_group_name_H-M   'P 1'
#
loop_
_entity.id
_entity.type
_entity.pdbx_description
1 polymer ?
#
loop_
_entity_poly.entity_id
_entity_poly.type
_entity_poly.pdbx_seq_one_letter_code
_entity_poly.pdbx_strand_id
1 'polypeptide(L)'
;MERRNFLKQNMLATGALLGSTSLLASNSNNEVKNAVMENTAPFKCNYAFHDGMFRNTAGPDFIEQIKYAHSMGFRSIEDNGMMGRTPEMQQKIGDTLASLGMNMGVFVIAFSNNDKINLTTGTQEWKDKFVQTCKESVEVAKRCNAKWMTVVPGNYDRKLPIGIQTGNVIDGLRLGTEILEKNNLIMVLEPLSDTPELFLRYSDQTYTICKAINSPSCKILFDMYHMQRNEGNIIANINLCWDEIAYFQIGDNPGRNEPGTGEMNYQNLFKHIHNKGFRGIYGMEHGKAGGGKAGEIALINAYRNADNFTVGS
;
A
#
# COMPACT_ATOMS: atom_id res chain seq x y z
N MET A 1 -45.33 17.85 21.38
CA MET A 1 -45.35 17.00 22.57
C MET A 1 -45.11 15.56 22.13
N GLU A 2 -44.26 14.79 22.77
CA GLU A 2 -43.87 13.39 22.51
C GLU A 2 -42.47 13.14 21.93
N ARG A 3 -41.45 13.67 22.58
CA ARG A 3 -40.07 13.18 22.45
C ARG A 3 -39.38 12.97 23.81
N ARG A 4 -40.11 13.03 24.92
CA ARG A 4 -39.54 12.96 26.30
C ARG A 4 -39.80 11.67 27.06
N ASN A 5 -40.56 10.70 26.53
CA ASN A 5 -40.97 9.49 27.26
C ASN A 5 -40.18 8.22 26.89
N PHE A 6 -39.19 8.29 25.93
CA PHE A 6 -38.41 7.11 25.57
C PHE A 6 -37.20 6.85 26.47
N LEU A 7 -36.81 7.79 27.32
CA LEU A 7 -35.59 7.72 28.15
C LEU A 7 -35.83 7.30 29.62
N LYS A 8 -37.02 6.89 29.99
CA LYS A 8 -37.36 6.55 31.42
C LYS A 8 -37.63 5.07 31.70
N GLN A 9 -37.47 4.14 30.77
CA GLN A 9 -37.82 2.72 31.01
C GLN A 9 -36.65 1.73 31.04
N ASN A 10 -35.38 2.15 31.07
CA ASN A 10 -34.23 1.24 31.18
C ASN A 10 -33.31 1.53 32.38
N MET A 11 -33.87 1.84 33.53
CA MET A 11 -33.11 1.84 34.79
C MET A 11 -33.91 1.06 35.82
N LEU A 12 -33.73 -0.27 35.88
CA LEU A 12 -33.99 -1.11 37.06
C LEU A 12 -33.70 -2.59 36.70
N ALA A 13 -32.43 -2.96 36.73
CA ALA A 13 -32.02 -4.34 37.00
C ALA A 13 -30.49 -4.37 37.29
N THR A 14 -30.12 -3.85 38.46
CA THR A 14 -28.81 -4.12 39.07
C THR A 14 -29.06 -4.68 40.45
N GLY A 15 -28.80 -5.96 40.62
CA GLY A 15 -28.82 -6.61 41.91
C GLY A 15 -28.16 -7.97 41.86
N ALA A 16 -26.96 -8.02 42.44
CA ALA A 16 -26.30 -9.18 43.03
C ALA A 16 -25.83 -10.33 42.13
N LEU A 17 -24.48 -10.40 41.97
CA LEU A 17 -23.73 -11.65 42.21
C LEU A 17 -22.23 -11.29 42.37
N LEU A 18 -21.84 -11.05 43.63
CA LEU A 18 -20.45 -11.10 44.07
C LEU A 18 -20.13 -12.57 44.38
N GLY A 19 -19.17 -13.14 43.68
CA GLY A 19 -18.63 -14.45 44.03
C GLY A 19 -17.74 -15.05 42.96
N SER A 20 -16.41 -15.10 43.25
CA SER A 20 -15.41 -15.95 42.63
C SER A 20 -14.93 -15.61 41.20
N THR A 21 -13.95 -14.68 41.10
CA THR A 21 -13.09 -14.54 39.96
C THR A 21 -11.61 -14.60 40.38
N SER A 22 -11.13 -15.80 40.58
CA SER A 22 -9.68 -16.07 40.60
C SER A 22 -9.48 -17.45 40.00
N LEU A 23 -9.33 -17.55 38.65
CA LEU A 23 -8.75 -18.71 37.91
C LEU A 23 -8.99 -18.68 36.41
N LEU A 24 -8.97 -17.51 35.74
CA LEU A 24 -9.09 -17.46 34.27
C LEU A 24 -8.03 -16.58 33.56
N ALA A 25 -7.01 -16.11 34.28
CA ALA A 25 -5.98 -15.25 33.67
C ALA A 25 -4.79 -16.02 33.06
N SER A 26 -4.70 -17.33 33.17
CA SER A 26 -3.56 -18.11 32.67
C SER A 26 -3.80 -18.83 31.34
N ASN A 27 -5.06 -18.95 30.87
CA ASN A 27 -5.34 -19.67 29.62
C ASN A 27 -5.43 -18.78 28.37
N SER A 28 -5.73 -17.48 28.50
CA SER A 28 -5.88 -16.59 27.33
C SER A 28 -4.57 -16.36 26.55
N ASN A 29 -3.42 -16.35 27.23
CA ASN A 29 -2.13 -16.17 26.56
C ASN A 29 -1.65 -17.41 25.78
N ASN A 30 -2.11 -18.60 26.15
CA ASN A 30 -1.78 -19.84 25.42
C ASN A 30 -2.71 -20.09 24.24
N GLU A 31 -4.00 -19.73 24.35
CA GLU A 31 -4.95 -19.83 23.22
C GLU A 31 -4.63 -18.83 22.10
N VAL A 32 -4.21 -17.61 22.43
CA VAL A 32 -3.76 -16.63 21.45
C VAL A 32 -2.45 -17.07 20.74
N LYS A 33 -1.52 -17.70 21.46
CA LYS A 33 -0.32 -18.28 20.87
C LYS A 33 -0.64 -19.46 19.95
N ASN A 34 -1.59 -20.29 20.29
CA ASN A 34 -1.99 -21.43 19.48
C ASN A 34 -2.79 -21.03 18.21
N ALA A 35 -3.64 -19.99 18.29
CA ALA A 35 -4.42 -19.51 17.16
C ALA A 35 -3.55 -18.93 16.01
N VAL A 36 -2.37 -18.34 16.32
CA VAL A 36 -1.44 -17.82 15.30
C VAL A 36 -0.64 -18.94 14.63
N MET A 37 -0.43 -20.07 15.31
CA MET A 37 0.33 -21.20 14.77
C MET A 37 -0.46 -22.08 13.78
N GLU A 38 -1.79 -21.95 13.73
CA GLU A 38 -2.64 -22.85 12.91
C GLU A 38 -2.82 -22.43 11.44
N ASN A 39 -2.47 -21.20 11.04
CA ASN A 39 -2.65 -20.78 9.65
C ASN A 39 -1.44 -20.02 9.08
N THR A 40 -0.40 -20.76 8.71
CA THR A 40 0.80 -20.26 8.02
C THR A 40 0.71 -20.40 6.49
N ALA A 41 -0.42 -20.88 5.96
CA ALA A 41 -0.63 -20.99 4.52
C ALA A 41 -0.49 -19.64 3.81
N PRO A 42 -0.02 -19.60 2.56
CA PRO A 42 -0.03 -18.36 1.78
C PRO A 42 -1.42 -17.72 1.71
N PHE A 43 -1.46 -16.41 1.67
CA PHE A 43 -2.69 -15.65 1.41
C PHE A 43 -3.17 -15.86 -0.03
N LYS A 44 -4.45 -15.61 -0.30
CA LYS A 44 -5.01 -15.60 -1.68
C LYS A 44 -4.50 -14.40 -2.47
N CYS A 45 -4.42 -13.23 -1.80
CA CYS A 45 -3.84 -12.03 -2.37
C CYS A 45 -2.35 -11.91 -1.96
N ASN A 46 -1.56 -11.29 -2.82
CA ASN A 46 -0.12 -11.14 -2.60
C ASN A 46 0.15 -9.83 -1.86
N TYR A 47 0.16 -9.86 -0.53
CA TYR A 47 0.40 -8.70 0.32
C TYR A 47 1.89 -8.44 0.50
N ALA A 48 2.29 -7.15 0.37
CA ALA A 48 3.66 -6.68 0.54
C ALA A 48 3.78 -5.82 1.80
N PHE A 49 4.52 -6.29 2.79
CA PHE A 49 4.74 -5.59 4.05
C PHE A 49 5.95 -4.64 3.97
N HIS A 50 6.00 -3.64 4.86
CA HIS A 50 7.11 -2.68 4.99
C HIS A 50 8.09 -3.02 6.12
N ASP A 51 9.33 -2.53 6.00
CA ASP A 51 10.31 -2.57 7.07
C ASP A 51 9.74 -1.97 8.37
N GLY A 52 9.95 -2.66 9.47
CA GLY A 52 9.46 -2.27 10.80
C GLY A 52 8.09 -2.82 11.16
N MET A 53 7.30 -3.39 10.22
CA MET A 53 5.98 -3.95 10.56
C MET A 53 6.07 -5.11 11.56
N PHE A 54 7.12 -5.91 11.49
CA PHE A 54 7.33 -7.07 12.36
C PHE A 54 8.55 -6.94 13.29
N ARG A 55 8.97 -5.70 13.56
CA ARG A 55 10.17 -5.41 14.38
C ARG A 55 10.09 -5.95 15.79
N ASN A 56 8.91 -5.96 16.40
CA ASN A 56 8.77 -6.43 17.80
C ASN A 56 8.88 -7.95 17.91
N THR A 57 8.53 -8.69 16.88
CA THR A 57 8.59 -10.16 16.87
C THR A 57 9.91 -10.66 16.28
N ALA A 58 10.31 -10.14 15.12
CA ALA A 58 11.47 -10.60 14.37
C ALA A 58 12.75 -9.78 14.64
N GLY A 59 12.68 -8.69 15.42
CA GLY A 59 13.80 -7.80 15.67
C GLY A 59 13.95 -6.70 14.63
N PRO A 60 14.97 -5.83 14.79
CA PRO A 60 15.16 -4.64 13.94
C PRO A 60 15.78 -4.95 12.57
N ASP A 61 16.39 -6.12 12.36
CA ASP A 61 16.96 -6.49 11.05
C ASP A 61 15.84 -6.79 10.05
N PHE A 62 15.82 -6.04 8.95
CA PHE A 62 14.80 -6.22 7.92
C PHE A 62 14.83 -7.61 7.26
N ILE A 63 16.02 -8.21 7.13
CA ILE A 63 16.15 -9.58 6.60
C ILE A 63 15.44 -10.59 7.50
N GLU A 64 15.56 -10.45 8.82
CA GLU A 64 14.86 -11.33 9.77
C GLU A 64 13.32 -11.08 9.73
N GLN A 65 12.89 -9.84 9.53
CA GLN A 65 11.47 -9.53 9.31
C GLN A 65 10.93 -10.16 8.01
N ILE A 66 11.72 -10.19 6.93
CA ILE A 66 11.35 -10.87 5.67
C ILE A 66 11.16 -12.37 5.92
N LYS A 67 12.09 -13.04 6.59
CA LYS A 67 11.98 -14.46 6.91
C LYS A 67 10.77 -14.78 7.79
N TYR A 68 10.53 -13.95 8.81
CA TYR A 68 9.37 -14.08 9.68
C TYR A 68 8.06 -13.91 8.90
N ALA A 69 7.92 -12.85 8.10
CA ALA A 69 6.72 -12.61 7.31
C ALA A 69 6.46 -13.73 6.30
N HIS A 70 7.51 -14.27 5.67
CA HIS A 70 7.40 -15.46 4.82
C HIS A 70 6.81 -16.65 5.59
N SER A 71 7.29 -16.91 6.83
CA SER A 71 6.75 -17.99 7.66
C SER A 71 5.29 -17.78 8.05
N MET A 72 4.81 -16.52 8.07
CA MET A 72 3.41 -16.14 8.31
C MET A 72 2.55 -16.12 7.05
N GLY A 73 3.08 -16.49 5.89
CA GLY A 73 2.34 -16.60 4.63
C GLY A 73 2.43 -15.41 3.69
N PHE A 74 3.14 -14.33 4.04
CA PHE A 74 3.41 -13.22 3.13
C PHE A 74 4.39 -13.62 2.02
N ARG A 75 4.21 -13.04 0.83
CA ARG A 75 5.03 -13.39 -0.35
C ARG A 75 5.63 -12.17 -1.06
N SER A 76 5.47 -10.98 -0.50
CA SER A 76 6.05 -9.75 -1.05
C SER A 76 6.45 -8.77 0.05
N ILE A 77 7.34 -7.85 -0.30
CA ILE A 77 7.69 -6.68 0.49
C ILE A 77 7.50 -5.40 -0.32
N GLU A 78 7.34 -4.27 0.36
CA GLU A 78 7.55 -2.92 -0.17
C GLU A 78 8.67 -2.21 0.60
N ASP A 79 9.38 -1.31 -0.07
CA ASP A 79 10.38 -0.49 0.59
C ASP A 79 10.53 0.87 -0.11
N ASN A 80 9.77 1.85 0.35
CA ASN A 80 9.80 3.21 -0.20
C ASN A 80 11.20 3.84 -0.14
N GLY A 81 12.04 3.40 0.79
CA GLY A 81 13.42 3.89 1.00
C GLY A 81 14.49 3.13 0.21
N MET A 82 14.14 2.18 -0.65
CA MET A 82 15.11 1.30 -1.33
C MET A 82 16.22 2.06 -2.09
N MET A 83 15.91 3.19 -2.73
CA MET A 83 16.91 4.03 -3.40
C MET A 83 18.01 4.54 -2.46
N GLY A 84 17.70 4.74 -1.19
CA GLY A 84 18.65 5.22 -0.17
C GLY A 84 19.41 4.10 0.57
N ARG A 85 19.09 2.83 0.34
CA ARG A 85 19.86 1.71 0.91
C ARG A 85 21.19 1.53 0.17
N THR A 86 22.21 1.00 0.86
CA THR A 86 23.47 0.69 0.18
C THR A 86 23.29 -0.40 -0.87
N PRO A 87 24.11 -0.42 -1.94
CA PRO A 87 24.03 -1.48 -2.96
C PRO A 87 24.10 -2.90 -2.39
N GLU A 88 24.90 -3.10 -1.34
CA GLU A 88 25.05 -4.40 -0.65
C GLU A 88 23.75 -4.80 0.05
N MET A 89 23.05 -3.84 0.68
CA MET A 89 21.77 -4.11 1.33
C MET A 89 20.67 -4.37 0.30
N GLN A 90 20.64 -3.62 -0.81
CA GLN A 90 19.72 -3.86 -1.92
C GLN A 90 19.89 -5.27 -2.49
N GLN A 91 21.14 -5.70 -2.72
CA GLN A 91 21.45 -7.05 -3.19
C GLN A 91 21.05 -8.11 -2.15
N LYS A 92 21.39 -7.90 -0.85
CA LYS A 92 21.03 -8.83 0.22
C LYS A 92 19.52 -9.03 0.33
N ILE A 93 18.73 -7.96 0.19
CA ILE A 93 17.27 -8.04 0.15
C ILE A 93 16.84 -8.86 -1.09
N GLY A 94 17.34 -8.54 -2.28
CA GLY A 94 17.02 -9.26 -3.51
C GLY A 94 17.33 -10.76 -3.42
N ASP A 95 18.51 -11.14 -2.95
CA ASP A 95 18.91 -12.52 -2.76
C ASP A 95 18.03 -13.25 -1.74
N THR A 96 17.66 -12.56 -0.65
CA THR A 96 16.76 -13.13 0.36
C THR A 96 15.38 -13.39 -0.22
N LEU A 97 14.81 -12.43 -0.95
CA LEU A 97 13.52 -12.60 -1.61
C LEU A 97 13.54 -13.75 -2.61
N ALA A 98 14.58 -13.82 -3.45
CA ALA A 98 14.75 -14.90 -4.42
C ALA A 98 14.83 -16.27 -3.76
N SER A 99 15.60 -16.39 -2.67
CA SER A 99 15.76 -17.65 -1.92
C SER A 99 14.46 -18.14 -1.28
N LEU A 100 13.55 -17.23 -0.94
CA LEU A 100 12.25 -17.50 -0.31
C LEU A 100 11.09 -17.58 -1.33
N GLY A 101 11.35 -17.32 -2.61
CA GLY A 101 10.29 -17.22 -3.62
C GLY A 101 9.34 -16.04 -3.38
N MET A 102 9.86 -14.95 -2.80
CA MET A 102 9.13 -13.72 -2.55
C MET A 102 9.40 -12.67 -3.62
N ASN A 103 8.55 -11.66 -3.70
CA ASN A 103 8.68 -10.58 -4.67
C ASN A 103 9.03 -9.25 -4.00
N MET A 104 9.77 -8.42 -4.71
CA MET A 104 9.86 -6.98 -4.43
C MET A 104 8.65 -6.28 -5.04
N GLY A 105 7.92 -5.53 -4.24
CA GLY A 105 6.87 -4.60 -4.66
C GLY A 105 7.44 -3.27 -5.16
N VAL A 106 6.77 -2.17 -4.86
CA VAL A 106 7.25 -0.84 -5.26
C VAL A 106 8.37 -0.33 -4.34
N PHE A 107 9.18 0.55 -4.91
CA PHE A 107 9.99 1.52 -4.20
C PHE A 107 9.83 2.90 -4.85
N VAL A 108 10.07 3.96 -4.10
CA VAL A 108 9.85 5.33 -4.59
C VAL A 108 11.08 5.84 -5.34
N ILE A 109 10.88 6.36 -6.54
CA ILE A 109 11.94 6.99 -7.35
C ILE A 109 11.72 8.49 -7.55
N ALA A 110 10.48 8.98 -7.46
CA ALA A 110 10.17 10.38 -7.57
C ALA A 110 9.05 10.75 -6.60
N PHE A 111 9.37 11.63 -5.67
CA PHE A 111 8.43 12.17 -4.70
C PHE A 111 8.66 13.67 -4.47
N SER A 112 7.58 14.45 -4.27
CA SER A 112 7.63 15.92 -4.25
C SER A 112 8.26 16.54 -3.00
N ASN A 113 8.43 15.80 -1.89
CA ASN A 113 8.69 16.46 -0.59
C ASN A 113 10.15 16.78 -0.26
N ASN A 114 11.15 16.01 -0.68
CA ASN A 114 12.54 16.28 -0.28
C ASN A 114 13.54 16.40 -1.43
N ASP A 115 13.36 15.70 -2.53
CA ASP A 115 14.19 15.81 -3.73
C ASP A 115 13.48 16.43 -4.92
N LYS A 116 12.28 16.82 -4.71
CA LYS A 116 11.51 17.84 -5.45
C LYS A 116 11.56 17.69 -6.96
N ILE A 117 11.35 16.48 -7.48
CA ILE A 117 10.99 16.38 -8.88
C ILE A 117 9.63 17.04 -9.05
N ASN A 118 9.59 18.09 -9.84
CA ASN A 118 8.38 18.84 -10.10
C ASN A 118 8.15 18.99 -11.60
N LEU A 119 7.63 17.91 -12.19
CA LEU A 119 7.38 17.86 -13.64
C LEU A 119 6.29 18.84 -14.09
N THR A 120 5.43 19.31 -13.18
CA THR A 120 4.34 20.24 -13.49
C THR A 120 4.84 21.56 -14.07
N THR A 121 6.06 21.98 -13.72
CA THR A 121 6.67 23.22 -14.23
C THR A 121 7.12 23.11 -15.69
N GLY A 122 7.38 21.92 -16.19
CA GLY A 122 7.86 21.64 -17.55
C GLY A 122 9.30 22.07 -17.81
N THR A 123 10.06 22.48 -16.76
CA THR A 123 11.45 22.94 -16.94
C THR A 123 12.38 21.79 -17.31
N GLN A 124 13.40 22.08 -18.11
CA GLN A 124 14.38 21.08 -18.55
C GLN A 124 15.14 20.50 -17.36
N GLU A 125 15.47 21.30 -16.36
CA GLU A 125 16.15 20.87 -15.13
C GLU A 125 15.42 19.69 -14.47
N TRP A 126 14.08 19.79 -14.27
CA TRP A 126 13.30 18.72 -13.67
C TRP A 126 13.18 17.49 -14.56
N LYS A 127 13.10 17.68 -15.86
CA LYS A 127 13.11 16.57 -16.83
C LYS A 127 14.44 15.81 -16.79
N ASP A 128 15.57 16.52 -16.77
CA ASP A 128 16.90 15.91 -16.70
C ASP A 128 17.12 15.18 -15.39
N LYS A 129 16.70 15.77 -14.26
CA LYS A 129 16.75 15.12 -12.95
C LYS A 129 15.89 13.85 -12.91
N PHE A 130 14.69 13.88 -13.45
CA PHE A 130 13.82 12.71 -13.51
C PHE A 130 14.42 11.59 -14.38
N VAL A 131 14.95 11.93 -15.54
CA VAL A 131 15.66 10.99 -16.42
C VAL A 131 16.84 10.33 -15.69
N GLN A 132 17.64 11.11 -14.97
CA GLN A 132 18.76 10.58 -14.20
C GLN A 132 18.28 9.63 -13.10
N THR A 133 17.24 10.01 -12.36
CA THR A 133 16.63 9.14 -11.32
C THR A 133 16.10 7.83 -11.92
N CYS A 134 15.44 7.87 -13.08
CA CYS A 134 15.01 6.66 -13.78
C CYS A 134 16.19 5.74 -14.15
N LYS A 135 17.31 6.28 -14.61
CA LYS A 135 18.53 5.48 -14.90
C LYS A 135 19.08 4.83 -13.63
N GLU A 136 19.16 5.56 -12.54
CA GLU A 136 19.65 5.04 -11.25
C GLU A 136 18.72 3.95 -10.70
N SER A 137 17.41 4.12 -10.85
CA SER A 137 16.40 3.15 -10.41
C SER A 137 16.50 1.82 -11.14
N VAL A 138 16.94 1.81 -12.39
CA VAL A 138 17.21 0.56 -13.15
C VAL A 138 18.25 -0.30 -12.43
N GLU A 139 19.33 0.31 -11.94
CA GLU A 139 20.38 -0.42 -11.23
C GLU A 139 19.93 -0.92 -9.86
N VAL A 140 19.08 -0.15 -9.16
CA VAL A 140 18.44 -0.60 -7.92
C VAL A 140 17.50 -1.77 -8.19
N ALA A 141 16.63 -1.65 -9.19
CA ALA A 141 15.69 -2.71 -9.57
C ALA A 141 16.38 -4.03 -9.91
N LYS A 142 17.54 -3.98 -10.61
CA LYS A 142 18.34 -5.18 -10.89
C LYS A 142 18.82 -5.86 -9.61
N ARG A 143 19.32 -5.09 -8.62
CA ARG A 143 19.82 -5.65 -7.36
C ARG A 143 18.73 -6.28 -6.50
N CYS A 144 17.57 -5.65 -6.40
CA CYS A 144 16.48 -6.17 -5.57
C CYS A 144 15.40 -6.95 -6.36
N ASN A 145 15.61 -7.19 -7.65
CA ASN A 145 14.67 -7.86 -8.55
C ASN A 145 13.27 -7.22 -8.55
N ALA A 146 13.23 -5.88 -8.52
CA ALA A 146 11.99 -5.12 -8.57
C ALA A 146 11.47 -4.95 -10.00
N LYS A 147 10.16 -4.76 -10.12
CA LYS A 147 9.49 -4.48 -11.39
C LYS A 147 8.79 -3.13 -11.39
N TRP A 148 8.34 -2.67 -10.23
CA TRP A 148 7.50 -1.46 -10.09
C TRP A 148 8.20 -0.39 -9.28
N MET A 149 7.97 0.88 -9.64
CA MET A 149 8.50 2.04 -8.95
C MET A 149 7.43 3.12 -8.83
N THR A 150 7.25 3.66 -7.62
CA THR A 150 6.29 4.74 -7.37
C THR A 150 6.83 6.07 -7.89
N VAL A 151 5.97 6.80 -8.60
CA VAL A 151 6.23 8.15 -9.09
C VAL A 151 5.08 9.08 -8.69
N VAL A 152 5.44 10.15 -8.00
CA VAL A 152 4.57 11.31 -7.73
C VAL A 152 5.13 12.50 -8.51
N PRO A 153 4.43 13.03 -9.52
CA PRO A 153 5.01 13.95 -10.50
C PRO A 153 5.30 15.37 -9.97
N GLY A 154 4.90 15.70 -8.76
CA GLY A 154 5.20 16.96 -8.13
C GLY A 154 3.98 17.73 -7.61
N ASN A 155 4.18 18.99 -7.28
CA ASN A 155 3.16 19.85 -6.73
C ASN A 155 2.44 20.68 -7.81
N TYR A 156 1.22 21.08 -7.50
CA TYR A 156 0.45 22.00 -8.32
C TYR A 156 1.05 23.41 -8.24
N ASP A 157 1.31 24.02 -9.39
CA ASP A 157 1.72 25.41 -9.48
C ASP A 157 0.52 26.32 -9.82
N ARG A 158 0.12 27.16 -8.86
CA ARG A 158 -1.01 28.09 -9.03
C ARG A 158 -0.81 29.12 -10.14
N LYS A 159 0.43 29.34 -10.59
CA LYS A 159 0.76 30.29 -11.66
C LYS A 159 0.57 29.72 -13.05
N LEU A 160 0.42 28.40 -13.18
CA LEU A 160 0.24 27.72 -14.46
C LEU A 160 -1.17 27.13 -14.57
N PRO A 161 -1.83 27.24 -15.74
CA PRO A 161 -3.06 26.53 -16.01
C PRO A 161 -2.92 25.00 -15.84
N ILE A 162 -3.94 24.35 -15.30
CA ILE A 162 -3.89 22.89 -15.01
C ILE A 162 -3.62 22.06 -16.27
N GLY A 163 -4.16 22.44 -17.42
CA GLY A 163 -3.90 21.74 -18.69
C GLY A 163 -2.45 21.82 -19.13
N ILE A 164 -1.78 22.97 -18.90
CA ILE A 164 -0.35 23.11 -19.19
C ILE A 164 0.47 22.21 -18.25
N GLN A 165 0.15 22.19 -16.97
CA GLN A 165 0.82 21.30 -16.01
C GLN A 165 0.64 19.82 -16.37
N THR A 166 -0.58 19.43 -16.78
CA THR A 166 -0.86 18.07 -17.25
C THR A 166 -0.01 17.71 -18.47
N GLY A 167 0.09 18.59 -19.46
CA GLY A 167 0.97 18.41 -20.62
C GLY A 167 2.45 18.27 -20.22
N ASN A 168 2.93 19.15 -19.33
CA ASN A 168 4.30 19.10 -18.81
C ASN A 168 4.62 17.79 -18.09
N VAL A 169 3.68 17.29 -17.28
CA VAL A 169 3.82 16.00 -16.58
C VAL A 169 3.88 14.85 -17.59
N ILE A 170 2.99 14.82 -18.59
CA ILE A 170 2.99 13.78 -19.63
C ILE A 170 4.33 13.78 -20.37
N ASP A 171 4.83 14.94 -20.78
CA ASP A 171 6.10 15.05 -21.50
C ASP A 171 7.28 14.59 -20.64
N GLY A 172 7.32 14.96 -19.35
CA GLY A 172 8.36 14.51 -18.43
C GLY A 172 8.32 12.99 -18.20
N LEU A 173 7.12 12.42 -17.97
CA LEU A 173 6.96 10.99 -17.75
C LEU A 173 7.33 10.14 -18.98
N ARG A 174 7.08 10.63 -20.20
CA ARG A 174 7.50 9.94 -21.45
C ARG A 174 9.00 9.70 -21.49
N LEU A 175 9.82 10.67 -21.05
CA LEU A 175 11.28 10.51 -21.01
C LEU A 175 11.71 9.38 -20.07
N GLY A 176 11.07 9.27 -18.91
CA GLY A 176 11.30 8.15 -18.00
C GLY A 176 10.81 6.81 -18.56
N THR A 177 9.65 6.82 -19.21
CA THR A 177 9.05 5.64 -19.83
C THR A 177 9.96 4.99 -20.86
N GLU A 178 10.63 5.80 -21.72
CA GLU A 178 11.59 5.30 -22.71
C GLU A 178 12.77 4.52 -22.10
N ILE A 179 13.16 4.86 -20.86
CA ILE A 179 14.21 4.16 -20.12
C ILE A 179 13.68 2.87 -19.54
N LEU A 180 12.51 2.95 -18.89
CA LEU A 180 11.93 1.84 -18.15
C LEU A 180 11.42 0.71 -19.06
N GLU A 181 10.84 1.04 -20.23
CA GLU A 181 10.44 0.05 -21.24
C GLU A 181 11.59 -0.84 -21.69
N LYS A 182 12.75 -0.25 -21.98
CA LYS A 182 13.96 -1.00 -22.39
C LYS A 182 14.46 -1.96 -21.33
N ASN A 183 14.05 -1.77 -20.08
CA ASN A 183 14.44 -2.60 -18.94
C ASN A 183 13.28 -3.46 -18.38
N ASN A 184 12.10 -3.49 -19.05
CA ASN A 184 10.90 -4.19 -18.61
C ASN A 184 10.41 -3.76 -17.21
N LEU A 185 10.63 -2.48 -16.86
CA LEU A 185 10.26 -1.87 -15.60
C LEU A 185 9.03 -0.97 -15.78
N ILE A 186 8.27 -0.77 -14.71
CA ILE A 186 7.00 -0.03 -14.74
C ILE A 186 7.02 1.05 -13.68
N MET A 187 6.93 2.33 -14.07
CA MET A 187 6.54 3.37 -13.14
C MET A 187 5.06 3.27 -12.86
N VAL A 188 4.67 3.39 -11.60
CA VAL A 188 3.28 3.43 -11.17
C VAL A 188 3.00 4.78 -10.52
N LEU A 189 2.09 5.53 -11.13
CA LEU A 189 1.71 6.87 -10.69
C LEU A 189 0.77 6.78 -9.51
N GLU A 190 1.09 7.48 -8.43
CA GLU A 190 0.30 7.46 -7.20
C GLU A 190 -0.41 8.79 -6.98
N PRO A 191 -1.74 8.84 -7.08
CA PRO A 191 -2.52 9.98 -6.63
C PRO A 191 -2.64 9.96 -5.10
N LEU A 192 -2.30 11.10 -4.47
CA LEU A 192 -2.18 11.21 -3.02
C LEU A 192 -3.19 12.19 -2.40
N SER A 193 -3.49 11.99 -1.13
CA SER A 193 -4.38 12.84 -0.33
C SER A 193 -3.67 13.59 0.81
N ASP A 194 -2.35 13.53 0.89
CA ASP A 194 -1.59 14.00 2.05
C ASP A 194 -1.66 15.52 2.20
N THR A 195 -1.43 16.26 1.12
CA THR A 195 -1.51 17.73 1.13
C THR A 195 -2.28 18.26 -0.09
N PRO A 196 -2.90 19.46 0.03
CA PRO A 196 -3.61 20.09 -1.08
C PRO A 196 -2.70 20.61 -2.20
N GLU A 197 -1.39 20.69 -1.96
CA GLU A 197 -0.40 21.15 -2.92
C GLU A 197 -0.05 20.12 -3.99
N LEU A 198 -0.35 18.85 -3.76
CA LEU A 198 -0.05 17.78 -4.72
C LEU A 198 -0.84 17.97 -6.02
N PHE A 199 -0.15 17.81 -7.14
CA PHE A 199 -0.76 17.90 -8.46
C PHE A 199 -1.66 16.70 -8.74
N LEU A 200 -1.16 15.48 -8.49
CA LEU A 200 -1.87 14.24 -8.76
C LEU A 200 -2.67 13.80 -7.53
N ARG A 201 -4.01 13.80 -7.66
CA ARG A 201 -4.91 13.56 -6.52
C ARG A 201 -6.06 12.60 -6.78
N TYR A 202 -6.46 12.38 -8.04
CA TYR A 202 -7.66 11.66 -8.41
C TYR A 202 -7.36 10.51 -9.37
N SER A 203 -8.16 9.46 -9.28
CA SER A 203 -7.99 8.27 -10.13
C SER A 203 -8.22 8.57 -11.61
N ASP A 204 -9.23 9.36 -11.96
CA ASP A 204 -9.53 9.76 -13.34
C ASP A 204 -8.44 10.64 -13.96
N GLN A 205 -7.84 11.54 -13.15
CA GLN A 205 -6.70 12.36 -13.56
C GLN A 205 -5.50 11.46 -13.90
N THR A 206 -5.20 10.48 -13.03
CA THR A 206 -4.10 9.54 -13.23
C THR A 206 -4.35 8.67 -14.44
N TYR A 207 -5.58 8.17 -14.60
CA TYR A 207 -6.00 7.39 -15.76
C TYR A 207 -5.80 8.15 -17.07
N THR A 208 -6.23 9.43 -17.12
CA THR A 208 -6.06 10.30 -18.28
C THR A 208 -4.58 10.43 -18.66
N ILE A 209 -3.68 10.60 -17.69
CA ILE A 209 -2.23 10.71 -17.93
C ILE A 209 -1.68 9.39 -18.47
N CYS A 210 -2.00 8.25 -17.84
CA CYS A 210 -1.55 6.93 -18.30
C CYS A 210 -2.03 6.64 -19.74
N LYS A 211 -3.31 6.93 -20.04
CA LYS A 211 -3.86 6.77 -21.41
C LYS A 211 -3.17 7.67 -22.43
N ALA A 212 -2.84 8.92 -22.07
CA ALA A 212 -2.13 9.85 -22.95
C ALA A 212 -0.68 9.42 -23.23
N ILE A 213 -0.01 8.80 -22.25
CA ILE A 213 1.34 8.24 -22.41
C ILE A 213 1.28 6.95 -23.24
N ASN A 214 0.26 6.12 -23.03
CA ASN A 214 -0.03 4.87 -23.74
C ASN A 214 1.16 3.90 -23.76
N SER A 215 1.75 3.63 -22.58
CA SER A 215 2.88 2.73 -22.42
C SER A 215 2.61 1.63 -21.39
N PRO A 216 3.10 0.40 -21.58
CA PRO A 216 3.08 -0.64 -20.56
C PRO A 216 3.95 -0.30 -19.34
N SER A 217 4.88 0.66 -19.48
CA SER A 217 5.81 1.08 -18.42
C SER A 217 5.35 2.34 -17.66
N CYS A 218 4.12 2.80 -17.87
CA CYS A 218 3.51 3.88 -17.10
C CYS A 218 2.07 3.49 -16.76
N LYS A 219 1.82 3.16 -15.49
CA LYS A 219 0.55 2.61 -15.00
C LYS A 219 0.14 3.30 -13.70
N ILE A 220 -1.01 2.90 -13.16
CA ILE A 220 -1.55 3.43 -11.91
C ILE A 220 -1.13 2.55 -10.75
N LEU A 221 -0.66 3.17 -9.66
CA LEU A 221 -0.74 2.65 -8.32
C LEU A 221 -2.03 3.18 -7.70
N PHE A 222 -2.97 2.28 -7.43
CA PHE A 222 -4.26 2.62 -6.81
C PHE A 222 -4.16 2.39 -5.30
N ASP A 223 -3.80 3.43 -4.53
CA ASP A 223 -3.87 3.39 -3.07
C ASP A 223 -5.30 3.63 -2.62
N MET A 224 -5.92 2.58 -2.09
CA MET A 224 -7.32 2.61 -1.65
C MET A 224 -7.56 3.59 -0.51
N TYR A 225 -6.57 3.84 0.36
CA TYR A 225 -6.67 4.84 1.42
C TYR A 225 -6.75 6.26 0.87
N HIS A 226 -5.83 6.62 -0.04
CA HIS A 226 -5.81 7.96 -0.63
C HIS A 226 -7.06 8.21 -1.49
N MET A 227 -7.50 7.21 -2.25
CA MET A 227 -8.69 7.35 -3.07
C MET A 227 -9.97 7.44 -2.22
N GLN A 228 -10.04 6.71 -1.09
CA GLN A 228 -11.17 6.88 -0.16
C GLN A 228 -11.24 8.30 0.39
N ARG A 229 -10.11 8.90 0.76
CA ARG A 229 -10.06 10.28 1.28
C ARG A 229 -10.39 11.35 0.25
N ASN A 230 -9.99 11.16 -1.00
CA ASN A 230 -10.15 12.18 -2.04
C ASN A 230 -11.50 12.09 -2.75
N GLU A 231 -12.01 10.89 -3.02
CA GLU A 231 -13.16 10.71 -3.92
C GLU A 231 -14.15 9.61 -3.47
N GLY A 232 -13.76 8.67 -2.62
CA GLY A 232 -14.62 7.54 -2.25
C GLY A 232 -14.96 6.65 -3.45
N ASN A 233 -16.15 6.01 -3.42
CA ASN A 233 -16.68 5.20 -4.55
C ASN A 233 -15.67 4.20 -5.14
N ILE A 234 -14.86 3.57 -4.30
CA ILE A 234 -13.64 2.83 -4.65
C ILE A 234 -13.85 1.79 -5.74
N ILE A 235 -14.90 0.95 -5.64
CA ILE A 235 -15.16 -0.12 -6.62
C ILE A 235 -15.45 0.47 -8.02
N ALA A 236 -16.21 1.56 -8.10
CA ALA A 236 -16.52 2.19 -9.40
C ALA A 236 -15.26 2.81 -10.02
N ASN A 237 -14.42 3.46 -9.20
CA ASN A 237 -13.18 4.06 -9.66
C ASN A 237 -12.14 3.00 -10.08
N ILE A 238 -12.05 1.87 -9.37
CA ILE A 238 -11.26 0.71 -9.81
C ILE A 238 -11.76 0.19 -11.15
N ASN A 239 -13.08 0.09 -11.35
CA ASN A 239 -13.64 -0.36 -12.63
C ASN A 239 -13.33 0.58 -13.78
N LEU A 240 -13.39 1.90 -13.53
CA LEU A 240 -13.08 2.94 -14.50
C LEU A 240 -11.64 2.87 -14.98
N CYS A 241 -10.70 2.68 -14.03
CA CYS A 241 -9.26 2.74 -14.30
C CYS A 241 -8.62 1.37 -14.54
N TRP A 242 -9.41 0.31 -14.61
CA TRP A 242 -8.95 -1.09 -14.52
C TRP A 242 -7.79 -1.45 -15.45
N ASP A 243 -7.87 -1.05 -16.70
CA ASP A 243 -6.87 -1.39 -17.74
C ASP A 243 -5.52 -0.68 -17.56
N GLU A 244 -5.48 0.33 -16.69
CA GLU A 244 -4.25 1.05 -16.37
C GLU A 244 -3.72 0.75 -14.94
N ILE A 245 -4.44 0.02 -14.10
CA ILE A 245 -3.96 -0.31 -12.74
C ILE A 245 -2.96 -1.47 -12.79
N ALA A 246 -1.74 -1.24 -12.30
CA ALA A 246 -0.71 -2.27 -12.18
C ALA A 246 -0.36 -2.63 -10.73
N TYR A 247 -0.78 -1.83 -9.76
CA TYR A 247 -0.43 -2.00 -8.37
C TYR A 247 -1.54 -1.46 -7.45
N PHE A 248 -1.75 -2.10 -6.31
CA PHE A 248 -2.66 -1.60 -5.27
C PHE A 248 -1.91 -1.34 -3.97
N GLN A 249 -2.35 -0.33 -3.21
CA GLN A 249 -1.94 -0.15 -1.82
C GLN A 249 -3.15 -0.11 -0.88
N ILE A 250 -2.89 -0.45 0.37
CA ILE A 250 -3.88 -0.71 1.41
C ILE A 250 -3.60 0.19 2.62
N GLY A 251 -4.64 0.76 3.17
CA GLY A 251 -4.68 1.43 4.46
C GLY A 251 -6.13 1.72 4.82
N ASP A 252 -6.59 1.30 6.00
CA ASP A 252 -8.00 1.52 6.37
C ASP A 252 -8.24 2.96 6.83
N ASN A 253 -9.25 3.58 6.27
CA ASN A 253 -9.60 4.96 6.54
C ASN A 253 -10.52 5.04 7.79
N PRO A 254 -10.37 6.03 8.69
CA PRO A 254 -9.48 7.19 8.59
C PRO A 254 -8.09 7.01 9.21
N GLY A 255 -7.84 5.95 9.98
CA GLY A 255 -6.63 5.78 10.80
C GLY A 255 -5.37 5.39 10.03
N ARG A 256 -5.47 4.99 8.75
CA ARG A 256 -4.41 4.43 7.92
C ARG A 256 -3.70 3.27 8.63
N ASN A 257 -4.47 2.29 9.09
CA ASN A 257 -4.00 1.07 9.73
C ASN A 257 -4.46 -0.17 8.95
N GLU A 258 -4.28 -1.38 9.53
CA GLU A 258 -4.66 -2.65 8.92
C GLU A 258 -6.16 -2.76 8.62
N PRO A 259 -6.57 -3.61 7.64
CA PRO A 259 -7.98 -3.84 7.29
C PRO A 259 -8.89 -4.16 8.48
N GLY A 260 -10.06 -3.55 8.53
CA GLY A 260 -11.06 -3.75 9.58
C GLY A 260 -10.88 -2.85 10.80
N THR A 261 -9.94 -1.91 10.75
CA THR A 261 -9.77 -0.89 11.82
C THR A 261 -10.47 0.43 11.51
N GLY A 262 -11.07 0.55 10.34
CA GLY A 262 -11.77 1.75 9.87
C GLY A 262 -13.11 1.45 9.20
N GLU A 263 -13.42 2.22 8.14
CA GLU A 263 -14.73 2.22 7.48
C GLU A 263 -14.78 1.38 6.18
N MET A 264 -13.62 0.89 5.67
CA MET A 264 -13.56 0.22 4.39
C MET A 264 -13.82 -1.27 4.48
N ASN A 265 -14.63 -1.81 3.59
CA ASN A 265 -14.88 -3.25 3.51
C ASN A 265 -13.82 -3.95 2.65
N TYR A 266 -12.65 -4.20 3.20
CA TYR A 266 -11.53 -4.81 2.49
C TYR A 266 -11.81 -6.23 1.98
N GLN A 267 -12.64 -7.02 2.67
CA GLN A 267 -13.02 -8.34 2.18
C GLN A 267 -13.77 -8.25 0.83
N ASN A 268 -14.69 -7.29 0.69
CA ASN A 268 -15.38 -7.03 -0.57
C ASN A 268 -14.45 -6.47 -1.65
N LEU A 269 -13.54 -5.56 -1.27
CA LEU A 269 -12.57 -4.97 -2.18
C LEU A 269 -11.62 -6.03 -2.76
N PHE A 270 -11.02 -6.85 -1.91
CA PHE A 270 -10.12 -7.93 -2.34
C PHE A 270 -10.84 -8.96 -3.20
N LYS A 271 -12.06 -9.38 -2.80
CA LYS A 271 -12.89 -10.27 -3.61
C LYS A 271 -13.17 -9.68 -5.00
N HIS A 272 -13.57 -8.40 -5.06
CA HIS A 272 -13.85 -7.71 -6.33
C HIS A 272 -12.62 -7.68 -7.24
N ILE A 273 -11.48 -7.21 -6.73
CA ILE A 273 -10.23 -7.09 -7.48
C ILE A 273 -9.72 -8.47 -7.92
N HIS A 274 -9.78 -9.46 -7.03
CA HIS A 274 -9.39 -10.85 -7.34
C HIS A 274 -10.28 -11.47 -8.44
N ASN A 275 -11.60 -11.26 -8.39
CA ASN A 275 -12.55 -11.77 -9.38
C ASN A 275 -12.38 -11.09 -10.75
N LYS A 276 -11.88 -9.85 -10.79
CA LYS A 276 -11.48 -9.19 -12.04
C LYS A 276 -10.17 -9.73 -12.62
N GLY A 277 -9.51 -10.67 -11.95
CA GLY A 277 -8.31 -11.34 -12.46
C GLY A 277 -6.97 -10.72 -12.01
N PHE A 278 -6.96 -9.73 -11.10
CA PHE A 278 -5.70 -9.20 -10.58
C PHE A 278 -4.98 -10.25 -9.74
N ARG A 279 -3.70 -10.46 -10.06
CA ARG A 279 -2.79 -11.39 -9.35
C ARG A 279 -1.47 -10.70 -8.99
N GLY A 280 -1.44 -9.37 -9.08
CA GLY A 280 -0.29 -8.54 -8.70
C GLY A 280 -0.17 -8.35 -7.19
N ILE A 281 0.57 -7.33 -6.79
CA ILE A 281 0.92 -7.06 -5.42
C ILE A 281 -0.02 -6.01 -4.82
N TYR A 282 -0.32 -6.18 -3.53
CA TYR A 282 -1.05 -5.24 -2.69
C TYR A 282 -0.12 -4.76 -1.58
N GLY A 283 0.37 -3.52 -1.67
CA GLY A 283 1.25 -2.91 -0.67
C GLY A 283 0.51 -2.59 0.63
N MET A 284 1.13 -2.90 1.75
CA MET A 284 0.59 -2.63 3.08
C MET A 284 1.09 -1.27 3.57
N GLU A 285 0.73 -0.17 2.87
CA GLU A 285 1.24 1.16 3.17
C GLU A 285 0.45 1.84 4.29
N HIS A 286 0.57 1.30 5.48
CA HIS A 286 -0.18 1.75 6.65
C HIS A 286 0.56 1.48 7.97
N GLY A 287 0.09 2.12 9.05
CA GLY A 287 0.53 1.84 10.40
C GLY A 287 -0.06 0.55 10.97
N LYS A 288 0.03 0.43 12.29
CA LYS A 288 -0.63 -0.63 13.08
C LYS A 288 -1.49 0.03 14.15
N ALA A 289 -2.75 -0.39 14.28
CA ALA A 289 -3.65 0.12 15.32
C ALA A 289 -3.17 -0.30 16.72
N GLY A 290 -2.59 -1.49 16.83
CA GLY A 290 -2.04 -2.02 18.07
C GLY A 290 -0.51 -1.97 18.13
N GLY A 291 0.04 -1.78 19.34
CA GLY A 291 1.48 -1.77 19.59
C GLY A 291 2.07 -3.14 19.92
N GLY A 292 3.41 -3.24 19.87
CA GLY A 292 4.16 -4.42 20.29
C GLY A 292 3.85 -5.69 19.49
N LYS A 293 4.23 -6.85 20.04
CA LYS A 293 3.97 -8.16 19.41
C LYS A 293 2.48 -8.45 19.25
N ALA A 294 1.64 -8.01 20.18
CA ALA A 294 0.20 -8.19 20.11
C ALA A 294 -0.40 -7.44 18.91
N GLY A 295 0.06 -6.22 18.62
CA GLY A 295 -0.34 -5.46 17.42
C GLY A 295 0.10 -6.12 16.12
N GLU A 296 1.28 -6.75 16.09
CA GLU A 296 1.75 -7.50 14.92
C GLU A 296 0.92 -8.75 14.65
N ILE A 297 0.50 -9.46 15.69
CA ILE A 297 -0.43 -10.59 15.60
C ILE A 297 -1.82 -10.12 15.13
N ALA A 298 -2.32 -9.01 15.68
CA ALA A 298 -3.61 -8.44 15.28
C ALA A 298 -3.60 -8.05 13.79
N LEU A 299 -2.51 -7.45 13.30
CA LEU A 299 -2.32 -7.12 11.89
C LEU A 299 -2.38 -8.38 11.01
N ILE A 300 -1.67 -9.45 11.35
CA ILE A 300 -1.71 -10.71 10.57
C ILE A 300 -3.15 -11.25 10.53
N ASN A 301 -3.85 -11.27 11.67
CA ASN A 301 -5.22 -11.75 11.75
C ASN A 301 -6.20 -10.88 10.95
N ALA A 302 -6.01 -9.55 10.93
CA ALA A 302 -6.80 -8.63 10.12
C ALA A 302 -6.71 -8.97 8.62
N TYR A 303 -5.50 -9.25 8.12
CA TYR A 303 -5.30 -9.71 6.75
C TYR A 303 -5.89 -11.09 6.50
N ARG A 304 -5.76 -12.05 7.43
CA ARG A 304 -6.42 -13.37 7.32
C ARG A 304 -7.94 -13.24 7.20
N ASN A 305 -8.54 -12.37 7.98
CA ASN A 305 -9.98 -12.11 7.96
C ASN A 305 -10.41 -11.46 6.64
N ALA A 306 -9.68 -10.42 6.18
CA ALA A 306 -9.99 -9.74 4.93
C ALA A 306 -9.76 -10.62 3.69
N ASP A 307 -8.80 -11.56 3.75
CA ASP A 307 -8.50 -12.53 2.69
C ASP A 307 -9.44 -13.75 2.67
N ASN A 308 -10.31 -13.87 3.69
CA ASN A 308 -11.26 -14.98 3.81
C ASN A 308 -12.54 -14.72 2.98
N PHE A 309 -12.38 -14.55 1.67
CA PHE A 309 -13.49 -14.44 0.73
C PHE A 309 -13.60 -15.70 -0.14
N THR A 310 -14.82 -16.00 -0.61
CA THR A 310 -15.06 -17.07 -1.56
C THR A 310 -14.72 -16.59 -2.97
N VAL A 311 -13.83 -17.30 -3.64
CA VAL A 311 -13.54 -17.06 -5.06
C VAL A 311 -14.73 -17.56 -5.85
N GLY A 312 -15.31 -16.74 -6.72
CA GLY A 312 -16.39 -17.15 -7.61
C GLY A 312 -15.90 -18.24 -8.57
N SER A 313 -16.71 -19.26 -8.74
CA SER A 313 -16.52 -20.32 -9.76
C SER A 313 -16.75 -19.77 -11.15
#